data_b3021aae279271ea82d5c952be117afa
#
_entry.id   b3021aae279271ea82d5c952be117afa
#
_cell.length_a   1.000
_cell.length_b   1.000
_cell.length_c   1.000
_cell.angle_alpha   90.00
_cell.angle_beta   90.00
_cell.angle_gamma   90.00
#
_symmetry.space_group_name_H-M   'P 1'
#
loop_
_entity.id
_entity.type
_entity.pdbx_description
1 polymer ?
#
loop_
_entity_poly.entity_id
_entity_poly.type
_entity_poly.pdbx_seq_one_letter_code
_entity_poly.pdbx_strand_id
1 'polypeptide(L)'
;MHEPRKGEFCFGGMLDVCAFVKTAQELGLYVILRPSPYICAEWEFGGLPAWLLAEDGMKLRTSYAPFLAHVKEYYDVLLPILVPLQITHGGPVILMQVENEYGYYATDREYMQSMKNLMREGGVDVPLVTSDGPYPESMNAGRLSGALPTGNFGSKTDERFALLSRYTDGGPLMCT
;
A
#
# COMPACT_ATOMS: atom_id res chain seq x y z
N MET A 1 6.28 -8.91 -10.84
CA MET A 1 6.38 -7.49 -11.26
C MET A 1 5.36 -7.24 -12.36
N HIS A 2 4.42 -6.33 -12.11
CA HIS A 2 3.28 -6.12 -13.01
C HIS A 2 3.57 -5.14 -14.16
N GLU A 3 4.69 -4.40 -14.09
CA GLU A 3 5.17 -3.50 -15.15
C GLU A 3 6.67 -3.70 -15.38
N PRO A 4 7.06 -4.81 -16.04
CA PRO A 4 8.49 -5.13 -16.27
C PRO A 4 9.19 -4.13 -17.20
N ARG A 5 8.45 -3.50 -18.09
CA ARG A 5 8.91 -2.39 -18.94
C ARG A 5 7.86 -1.29 -18.89
N LYS A 6 8.27 -0.04 -19.04
CA LYS A 6 7.39 1.13 -19.00
C LYS A 6 6.22 0.95 -19.98
N GLY A 7 4.99 1.00 -19.43
CA GLY A 7 3.75 0.83 -20.19
C GLY A 7 3.39 -0.61 -20.56
N GLU A 8 4.22 -1.60 -20.23
CA GLU A 8 3.91 -3.01 -20.48
C GLU A 8 3.38 -3.67 -19.21
N PHE A 9 2.06 -3.75 -19.06
CA PHE A 9 1.42 -4.32 -17.85
C PHE A 9 1.10 -5.81 -18.03
N CYS A 10 1.33 -6.59 -16.97
CA CYS A 10 1.07 -8.03 -16.95
C CYS A 10 0.35 -8.43 -15.64
N PHE A 11 -0.87 -8.94 -15.78
CA PHE A 11 -1.70 -9.44 -14.67
C PHE A 11 -2.22 -10.86 -14.95
N GLY A 12 -1.51 -11.64 -15.76
CA GLY A 12 -1.91 -13.00 -16.10
C GLY A 12 -0.98 -14.08 -15.51
N GLY A 13 -1.43 -15.34 -15.55
CA GLY A 13 -0.67 -16.48 -15.03
C GLY A 13 -0.37 -16.34 -13.53
N MET A 14 0.90 -16.45 -13.14
CA MET A 14 1.32 -16.31 -11.74
C MET A 14 1.17 -14.88 -11.18
N LEU A 15 0.88 -13.90 -12.04
CA LEU A 15 0.68 -12.50 -11.66
C LEU A 15 -0.82 -12.11 -11.61
N ASP A 16 -1.72 -13.09 -11.71
CA ASP A 16 -3.17 -12.85 -11.68
C ASP A 16 -3.66 -12.62 -10.25
N VAL A 17 -3.61 -11.38 -9.81
CA VAL A 17 -4.10 -10.95 -8.50
C VAL A 17 -5.60 -11.17 -8.34
N CYS A 18 -6.39 -11.07 -9.45
CA CYS A 18 -7.83 -11.33 -9.40
C CYS A 18 -8.14 -12.78 -9.09
N ALA A 19 -7.47 -13.71 -9.77
CA ALA A 19 -7.63 -15.15 -9.51
C ALA A 19 -7.26 -15.48 -8.05
N PHE A 20 -6.15 -14.90 -7.54
CA PHE A 20 -5.75 -15.09 -6.15
C PHE A 20 -6.83 -14.61 -5.17
N VAL A 21 -7.33 -13.37 -5.35
CA VAL A 21 -8.35 -12.78 -4.46
C VAL A 21 -9.66 -13.55 -4.52
N LYS A 22 -10.10 -13.99 -5.71
CA LYS A 22 -11.30 -14.81 -5.88
C LYS A 22 -11.16 -16.17 -5.21
N THR A 23 -10.01 -16.82 -5.32
CA THR A 23 -9.72 -18.08 -4.61
C THR A 23 -9.80 -17.90 -3.10
N ALA A 24 -9.28 -16.80 -2.56
CA ALA A 24 -9.43 -16.48 -1.14
C ALA A 24 -10.90 -16.33 -0.75
N GLN A 25 -11.71 -15.67 -1.57
CA GLN A 25 -13.16 -15.52 -1.36
C GLN A 25 -13.88 -16.88 -1.35
N GLU A 26 -13.58 -17.76 -2.31
CA GLU A 26 -14.15 -19.10 -2.39
C GLU A 26 -13.84 -19.96 -1.15
N LEU A 27 -12.69 -19.70 -0.51
CA LEU A 27 -12.29 -20.32 0.74
C LEU A 27 -12.84 -19.61 2.00
N GLY A 28 -13.66 -18.57 1.83
CA GLY A 28 -14.25 -17.82 2.94
C GLY A 28 -13.27 -16.86 3.65
N LEU A 29 -12.18 -16.50 3.00
CA LEU A 29 -11.17 -15.58 3.56
C LEU A 29 -11.45 -14.14 3.13
N TYR A 30 -11.24 -13.21 4.06
CA TYR A 30 -11.11 -11.78 3.73
C TYR A 30 -9.69 -11.45 3.30
N VAL A 31 -9.55 -10.37 2.52
CA VAL A 31 -8.28 -9.97 1.94
C VAL A 31 -7.95 -8.53 2.32
N ILE A 32 -6.70 -8.30 2.69
CA ILE A 32 -6.10 -6.99 2.81
C ILE A 32 -5.14 -6.83 1.62
N LEU A 33 -5.35 -5.81 0.78
CA LEU A 33 -4.49 -5.56 -0.37
C LEU A 33 -3.46 -4.47 -0.08
N ARG A 34 -2.29 -4.63 -0.66
CA ARG A 34 -1.23 -3.63 -0.69
C ARG A 34 -0.91 -3.29 -2.15
N PRO A 35 -1.67 -2.36 -2.77
CA PRO A 35 -1.49 -2.01 -4.18
C PRO A 35 -0.35 -1.01 -4.42
N SER A 36 0.26 -0.52 -3.39
CA SER A 36 1.27 0.53 -3.36
C SER A 36 2.40 0.30 -4.37
N PRO A 37 3.05 1.31 -4.93
CA PRO A 37 4.15 1.06 -5.85
C PRO A 37 5.34 0.37 -5.16
N TYR A 38 5.64 0.71 -3.91
CA TYR A 38 6.63 0.03 -3.08
C TYR A 38 5.92 -0.90 -2.10
N ILE A 39 6.23 -2.17 -2.15
CA ILE A 39 5.60 -3.20 -1.31
C ILE A 39 6.58 -3.96 -0.42
N CYS A 40 7.88 -3.72 -0.54
CA CYS A 40 8.97 -4.48 0.06
C CYS A 40 9.01 -5.94 -0.44
N ALA A 41 8.23 -6.82 0.13
CA ALA A 41 7.94 -8.20 -0.31
C ALA A 41 9.18 -9.07 -0.55
N GLU A 42 10.32 -8.78 0.10
CA GLU A 42 11.59 -9.49 -0.12
C GLU A 42 11.96 -9.56 -1.63
N TRP A 43 11.53 -8.57 -2.40
CA TRP A 43 11.73 -8.48 -3.84
C TRP A 43 12.70 -7.36 -4.20
N GLU A 44 13.44 -7.55 -5.30
CA GLU A 44 14.38 -6.55 -5.81
C GLU A 44 13.70 -5.19 -5.92
N PHE A 45 14.37 -4.16 -5.41
CA PHE A 45 13.92 -2.78 -5.41
C PHE A 45 12.55 -2.57 -4.73
N GLY A 46 12.17 -3.50 -3.82
CA GLY A 46 10.90 -3.44 -3.09
C GLY A 46 9.66 -3.51 -3.99
N GLY A 47 9.80 -4.03 -5.20
CA GLY A 47 8.73 -4.14 -6.19
C GLY A 47 8.63 -2.95 -7.15
N LEU A 48 9.37 -1.86 -6.93
CA LEU A 48 9.45 -0.77 -7.91
C LEU A 48 10.11 -1.27 -9.19
N PRO A 49 9.63 -0.88 -10.38
CA PRO A 49 10.24 -1.30 -11.64
C PRO A 49 11.59 -0.61 -11.86
N ALA A 50 12.61 -1.41 -12.23
CA ALA A 50 13.97 -0.93 -12.40
C ALA A 50 14.13 0.13 -13.51
N TRP A 51 13.22 0.18 -14.49
CA TRP A 51 13.26 1.17 -15.56
C TRP A 51 13.12 2.61 -15.05
N LEU A 52 12.55 2.83 -13.85
CA LEU A 52 12.53 4.15 -13.21
C LEU A 52 13.93 4.74 -13.00
N LEU A 53 14.95 3.88 -12.82
CA LEU A 53 16.35 4.32 -12.65
C LEU A 53 16.98 4.82 -13.95
N ALA A 54 16.36 4.57 -15.10
CA ALA A 54 16.84 5.08 -16.39
C ALA A 54 16.44 6.55 -16.63
N GLU A 55 15.56 7.11 -15.80
CA GLU A 55 15.16 8.50 -15.90
C GLU A 55 16.06 9.36 -15.00
N ASP A 56 16.83 10.26 -15.63
CA ASP A 56 17.77 11.14 -14.92
C ASP A 56 17.05 11.98 -13.85
N GLY A 57 17.61 12.00 -12.65
CA GLY A 57 17.09 12.80 -11.55
C GLY A 57 15.81 12.26 -10.91
N MET A 58 15.41 11.03 -11.21
CA MET A 58 14.25 10.37 -10.59
C MET A 58 14.40 10.33 -9.06
N LYS A 59 13.35 10.77 -8.36
CA LYS A 59 13.27 10.74 -6.89
C LYS A 59 12.13 9.82 -6.48
N LEU A 60 12.49 8.61 -6.08
CA LEU A 60 11.55 7.55 -5.73
C LEU A 60 10.92 7.79 -4.36
N ARG A 61 9.64 7.36 -4.22
CA ARG A 61 8.88 7.43 -2.97
C ARG A 61 8.89 8.85 -2.37
N THR A 62 8.68 9.85 -3.22
CA THR A 62 8.58 11.26 -2.84
C THR A 62 7.45 11.96 -3.60
N SER A 63 7.11 13.18 -3.18
CA SER A 63 6.17 14.07 -3.89
C SER A 63 6.73 14.62 -5.22
N TYR A 64 7.85 14.10 -5.72
CA TYR A 64 8.42 14.47 -7.00
C TYR A 64 7.44 14.17 -8.14
N ALA A 65 7.01 15.22 -8.85
CA ALA A 65 5.93 15.13 -9.84
C ALA A 65 6.11 14.04 -10.91
N PRO A 66 7.32 13.82 -11.50
CA PRO A 66 7.51 12.73 -12.44
C PRO A 66 7.28 11.35 -11.82
N PHE A 67 7.71 11.12 -10.56
CA PHE A 67 7.45 9.86 -9.87
C PHE A 67 5.95 9.65 -9.63
N LEU A 68 5.25 10.69 -9.16
CA LEU A 68 3.80 10.65 -8.95
C LEU A 68 3.03 10.38 -10.25
N ALA A 69 3.52 10.92 -11.39
CA ALA A 69 2.93 10.65 -12.70
C ALA A 69 3.01 9.15 -13.06
N HIS A 70 4.17 8.51 -12.85
CA HIS A 70 4.33 7.06 -13.07
C HIS A 70 3.47 6.23 -12.13
N VAL A 71 3.36 6.63 -10.86
CA VAL A 71 2.45 5.95 -9.92
C VAL A 71 1.00 6.06 -10.39
N LYS A 72 0.61 7.24 -10.87
CA LYS A 72 -0.74 7.43 -11.41
C LYS A 72 -0.99 6.55 -12.64
N GLU A 73 -0.07 6.51 -13.61
CA GLU A 73 -0.16 5.64 -14.78
C GLU A 73 -0.35 4.17 -14.37
N TYR A 74 0.41 3.70 -13.38
CA TYR A 74 0.28 2.36 -12.84
C TYR A 74 -1.07 2.13 -12.15
N TYR A 75 -1.53 3.07 -11.33
CA TYR A 75 -2.81 2.98 -10.64
C TYR A 75 -4.01 3.06 -11.60
N ASP A 76 -3.93 3.83 -12.68
CA ASP A 76 -4.97 3.90 -13.71
C ASP A 76 -5.22 2.54 -14.40
N VAL A 77 -4.23 1.63 -14.36
CA VAL A 77 -4.37 0.26 -14.84
C VAL A 77 -4.73 -0.72 -13.74
N LEU A 78 -4.08 -0.62 -12.58
CA LEU A 78 -4.24 -1.58 -11.47
C LEU A 78 -5.58 -1.41 -10.74
N LEU A 79 -5.96 -0.18 -10.40
CA LEU A 79 -7.14 0.04 -9.54
C LEU A 79 -8.45 -0.40 -10.19
N PRO A 80 -8.70 -0.21 -11.51
CA PRO A 80 -9.87 -0.81 -12.17
C PRO A 80 -9.97 -2.34 -12.04
N ILE A 81 -8.83 -3.02 -11.85
CA ILE A 81 -8.78 -4.47 -11.62
C ILE A 81 -9.16 -4.81 -10.17
N LEU A 82 -8.71 -3.98 -9.20
CA LEU A 82 -8.86 -4.26 -7.77
C LEU A 82 -10.18 -3.74 -7.19
N VAL A 83 -10.67 -2.61 -7.66
CA VAL A 83 -11.88 -1.95 -7.13
C VAL A 83 -13.12 -2.87 -7.13
N PRO A 84 -13.40 -3.67 -8.18
CA PRO A 84 -14.52 -4.60 -8.17
C PRO A 84 -14.41 -5.72 -7.13
N LEU A 85 -13.23 -5.92 -6.54
CA LEU A 85 -12.96 -6.96 -5.54
C LEU A 85 -13.19 -6.45 -4.10
N GLN A 86 -13.52 -5.19 -3.90
CA GLN A 86 -13.81 -4.61 -2.59
C GLN A 86 -15.11 -5.19 -2.00
N ILE A 87 -15.18 -5.25 -0.67
CA ILE A 87 -16.36 -5.78 0.03
C ILE A 87 -17.63 -4.98 -0.25
N THR A 88 -17.49 -3.70 -0.47
CA THR A 88 -18.55 -2.76 -0.91
C THR A 88 -19.13 -3.11 -2.27
N HIS A 89 -18.40 -3.88 -3.08
CA HIS A 89 -18.80 -4.39 -4.39
C HIS A 89 -19.07 -5.90 -4.40
N GLY A 90 -19.09 -6.53 -3.21
CA GLY A 90 -19.36 -7.96 -3.05
C GLY A 90 -18.12 -8.86 -3.11
N GLY A 91 -16.92 -8.29 -3.18
CA GLY A 91 -15.65 -9.00 -3.11
C GLY A 91 -15.16 -9.22 -1.67
N PRO A 92 -14.01 -9.87 -1.48
CA PRO A 92 -13.46 -10.19 -0.16
C PRO A 92 -12.51 -9.12 0.39
N VAL A 93 -12.18 -8.07 -0.37
CA VAL A 93 -11.21 -7.05 0.06
C VAL A 93 -11.84 -6.11 1.07
N ILE A 94 -11.33 -6.14 2.30
CA ILE A 94 -11.87 -5.35 3.42
C ILE A 94 -11.05 -4.11 3.75
N LEU A 95 -9.75 -4.10 3.41
CA LEU A 95 -8.82 -3.00 3.69
C LEU A 95 -7.82 -2.87 2.53
N MET A 96 -7.33 -1.65 2.31
CA MET A 96 -6.18 -1.42 1.42
C MET A 96 -5.08 -0.63 2.15
N GLN A 97 -3.85 -1.10 2.04
CA GLN A 97 -2.69 -0.46 2.63
C GLN A 97 -2.12 0.60 1.69
N VAL A 98 -1.84 1.77 2.24
CA VAL A 98 -1.13 2.86 1.55
C VAL A 98 0.35 2.72 1.85
N GLU A 99 1.18 2.55 0.83
CA GLU A 99 2.63 2.43 0.96
C GLU A 99 3.07 1.25 1.85
N ASN A 100 4.35 1.14 2.16
CA ASN A 100 4.87 0.13 3.07
C ASN A 100 6.01 0.70 3.90
N GLU A 101 5.83 0.67 5.23
CA GLU A 101 6.83 1.10 6.22
C GLU A 101 7.48 2.45 5.87
N TYR A 102 6.64 3.38 5.38
CA TYR A 102 7.13 4.66 4.89
C TYR A 102 7.84 5.47 5.97
N GLY A 103 7.40 5.32 7.21
CA GLY A 103 7.99 6.00 8.35
C GLY A 103 9.44 5.63 8.66
N TYR A 104 9.93 4.49 8.15
CA TYR A 104 11.35 4.14 8.20
C TYR A 104 12.16 4.73 7.04
N TYR A 105 11.47 5.08 5.97
CA TYR A 105 12.13 5.56 4.75
C TYR A 105 12.26 7.08 4.71
N ALA A 106 11.16 7.80 4.98
CA ALA A 106 11.13 9.26 4.84
C ALA A 106 9.97 9.91 5.64
N THR A 107 9.84 11.23 5.51
CA THR A 107 8.84 12.06 6.18
C THR A 107 8.05 12.94 5.20
N ASP A 108 8.02 12.59 3.91
CA ASP A 108 7.30 13.35 2.88
C ASP A 108 5.79 13.11 2.99
N ARG A 109 5.12 14.00 3.74
CA ARG A 109 3.67 13.92 3.97
C ARG A 109 2.85 14.21 2.72
N GLU A 110 3.37 15.02 1.81
CA GLU A 110 2.72 15.32 0.54
C GLU A 110 2.67 14.08 -0.34
N TYR A 111 3.76 13.31 -0.36
CA TYR A 111 3.80 12.00 -1.03
C TYR A 111 2.72 11.06 -0.49
N MET A 112 2.69 10.83 0.82
CA MET A 112 1.72 9.93 1.44
C MET A 112 0.27 10.38 1.19
N GLN A 113 0.00 11.68 1.24
CA GLN A 113 -1.31 12.23 0.90
C GLN A 113 -1.66 12.02 -0.57
N SER A 114 -0.68 12.17 -1.48
CA SER A 114 -0.85 11.92 -2.91
C SER A 114 -1.19 10.46 -3.19
N MET A 115 -0.51 9.51 -2.53
CA MET A 115 -0.85 8.08 -2.64
C MET A 115 -2.30 7.80 -2.24
N LYS A 116 -2.72 8.32 -1.09
CA LYS A 116 -4.11 8.21 -0.64
C LYS A 116 -5.10 8.80 -1.66
N ASN A 117 -4.82 10.00 -2.16
CA ASN A 117 -5.69 10.69 -3.11
C ASN A 117 -5.82 9.89 -4.39
N LEU A 118 -4.72 9.41 -4.97
CA LEU A 118 -4.73 8.58 -6.18
C LEU A 118 -5.54 7.28 -5.98
N MET A 119 -5.43 6.64 -4.82
CA MET A 119 -6.24 5.47 -4.50
C MET A 119 -7.74 5.81 -4.44
N ARG A 120 -8.10 6.92 -3.78
CA ARG A 120 -9.51 7.36 -3.68
C ARG A 120 -10.08 7.78 -5.03
N GLU A 121 -9.33 8.53 -5.83
CA GLU A 121 -9.69 8.92 -7.18
C GLU A 121 -9.86 7.71 -8.10
N GLY A 122 -9.05 6.67 -7.90
CA GLY A 122 -9.15 5.38 -8.60
C GLY A 122 -10.30 4.48 -8.14
N GLY A 123 -11.15 4.93 -7.18
CA GLY A 123 -12.35 4.23 -6.74
C GLY A 123 -12.18 3.32 -5.51
N VAL A 124 -11.06 3.43 -4.78
CA VAL A 124 -10.92 2.71 -3.52
C VAL A 124 -11.82 3.33 -2.46
N ASP A 125 -12.79 2.56 -1.95
CA ASP A 125 -13.78 3.01 -0.95
C ASP A 125 -13.67 2.28 0.39
N VAL A 126 -13.01 1.11 0.45
CA VAL A 126 -12.73 0.43 1.73
C VAL A 126 -11.80 1.27 2.62
N PRO A 127 -11.78 1.05 3.94
CA PRO A 127 -10.85 1.73 4.83
C PRO A 127 -9.40 1.54 4.38
N LEU A 128 -8.62 2.63 4.49
CA LEU A 128 -7.20 2.61 4.23
C LEU A 128 -6.42 2.40 5.52
N VAL A 129 -5.29 1.71 5.42
CA VAL A 129 -4.36 1.50 6.52
C VAL A 129 -2.95 1.92 6.10
N THR A 130 -2.12 2.33 7.06
CA THR A 130 -0.65 2.38 6.92
C THR A 130 -0.05 1.27 7.78
N SER A 131 1.13 0.80 7.44
CA SER A 131 1.84 -0.23 8.20
C SER A 131 3.27 0.23 8.45
N ASP A 132 3.61 0.47 9.72
CA ASP A 132 4.94 0.89 10.15
C ASP A 132 5.38 0.07 11.38
N GLY A 133 6.69 -0.03 11.60
CA GLY A 133 7.17 -0.56 12.87
C GLY A 133 6.73 0.36 14.01
N PRO A 134 6.20 -0.18 15.12
CA PRO A 134 5.70 0.62 16.21
C PRO A 134 6.83 1.20 17.07
N TYR A 135 7.47 2.22 16.53
CA TYR A 135 8.42 3.10 17.17
C TYR A 135 7.94 4.55 16.99
N PRO A 136 8.16 5.45 17.97
CA PRO A 136 7.65 6.81 17.90
C PRO A 136 8.03 7.54 16.62
N GLU A 137 9.27 7.38 16.17
CA GLU A 137 9.81 8.04 14.98
C GLU A 137 9.09 7.59 13.71
N SER A 138 9.00 6.28 13.48
CA SER A 138 8.36 5.71 12.29
C SER A 138 6.85 5.96 12.28
N MET A 139 6.18 5.77 13.43
CA MET A 139 4.73 6.05 13.54
C MET A 139 4.39 7.53 13.27
N ASN A 140 5.22 8.47 13.72
CA ASN A 140 5.00 9.89 13.43
C ASN A 140 5.29 10.24 11.97
N ALA A 141 6.30 9.62 11.36
CA ALA A 141 6.69 9.87 9.98
C ALA A 141 5.72 9.23 8.97
N GLY A 142 5.28 7.99 9.23
CA GLY A 142 4.37 7.25 8.35
C GLY A 142 2.89 7.59 8.53
N ARG A 143 2.51 8.37 9.55
CA ARG A 143 1.11 8.69 9.84
C ARG A 143 0.43 9.41 8.68
N LEU A 144 -0.76 8.93 8.31
CA LEU A 144 -1.59 9.47 7.25
C LEU A 144 -3.01 9.74 7.77
N SER A 145 -3.47 10.99 7.65
CA SER A 145 -4.81 11.37 8.08
C SER A 145 -5.88 10.60 7.29
N GLY A 146 -6.83 10.00 8.02
CA GLY A 146 -7.92 9.20 7.42
C GLY A 146 -7.49 7.82 6.93
N ALA A 147 -6.34 7.33 7.38
CA ALA A 147 -5.95 5.92 7.34
C ALA A 147 -5.72 5.42 8.77
N LEU A 148 -6.09 4.17 9.04
CA LEU A 148 -5.81 3.52 10.32
C LEU A 148 -4.32 3.13 10.36
N PRO A 149 -3.55 3.61 11.34
CA PRO A 149 -2.19 3.14 11.52
C PRO A 149 -2.19 1.69 12.05
N THR A 150 -1.46 0.81 11.41
CA THR A 150 -1.20 -0.56 11.88
C THR A 150 0.27 -0.74 12.20
N GLY A 151 0.58 -1.74 13.02
CA GLY A 151 1.95 -2.06 13.38
C GLY A 151 2.49 -3.25 12.62
N ASN A 152 3.75 -3.19 12.18
CA ASN A 152 4.48 -4.34 11.65
C ASN A 152 5.54 -4.79 12.68
N PHE A 153 5.28 -5.92 13.35
CA PHE A 153 6.20 -6.46 14.36
C PHE A 153 5.96 -7.95 14.61
N GLY A 154 7.03 -8.67 14.94
CA GLY A 154 7.00 -10.10 15.23
C GLY A 154 7.38 -10.46 16.68
N SER A 155 7.55 -9.46 17.57
CA SER A 155 7.95 -9.68 18.97
C SER A 155 7.50 -8.54 19.86
N LYS A 156 7.56 -8.73 21.19
CA LYS A 156 7.22 -7.72 22.21
C LYS A 156 5.79 -7.19 22.06
N THR A 157 4.86 -8.08 21.83
CA THR A 157 3.46 -7.78 21.45
C THR A 157 2.81 -6.74 22.35
N ASP A 158 2.88 -6.89 23.67
CA ASP A 158 2.25 -5.98 24.63
C ASP A 158 2.82 -4.56 24.55
N GLU A 159 4.17 -4.46 24.50
CA GLU A 159 4.85 -3.16 24.37
C GLU A 159 4.47 -2.47 23.05
N ARG A 160 4.41 -3.24 21.95
CA ARG A 160 4.13 -2.74 20.61
C ARG A 160 2.69 -2.29 20.46
N PHE A 161 1.74 -3.05 20.96
CA PHE A 161 0.33 -2.62 20.97
C PHE A 161 0.10 -1.44 21.92
N ALA A 162 0.76 -1.40 23.09
CA ALA A 162 0.69 -0.25 23.97
C ALA A 162 1.24 1.04 23.33
N LEU A 163 2.26 0.92 22.48
CA LEU A 163 2.73 2.05 21.69
C LEU A 163 1.73 2.41 20.58
N LEU A 164 1.32 1.43 19.77
CA LEU A 164 0.40 1.63 18.65
C LEU A 164 -0.90 2.31 19.10
N SER A 165 -1.43 1.96 20.29
CA SER A 165 -2.65 2.54 20.83
C SER A 165 -2.63 4.07 20.99
N ARG A 166 -1.42 4.66 21.08
CA ARG A 166 -1.25 6.13 21.16
C ARG A 166 -1.47 6.83 19.82
N TYR A 167 -1.55 6.07 18.73
CA TYR A 167 -1.63 6.58 17.35
C TYR A 167 -2.96 6.24 16.66
N THR A 168 -3.79 5.39 17.26
CA THR A 168 -5.06 4.93 16.65
C THR A 168 -6.27 5.79 17.03
N ASP A 169 -6.08 6.81 17.89
CA ASP A 169 -7.15 7.69 18.37
C ASP A 169 -8.37 6.90 18.92
N GLY A 170 -8.11 5.77 19.63
CA GLY A 170 -9.12 4.86 20.17
C GLY A 170 -9.67 3.85 19.17
N GLY A 171 -9.15 3.82 17.95
CA GLY A 171 -9.49 2.81 16.94
C GLY A 171 -8.91 1.43 17.24
N PRO A 172 -9.20 0.44 16.39
CA PRO A 172 -8.73 -0.92 16.57
C PRO A 172 -7.20 -1.01 16.48
N LEU A 173 -6.65 -1.96 17.24
CA LEU A 173 -5.22 -2.29 17.18
C LEU A 173 -5.03 -3.46 16.23
N MET A 174 -4.15 -3.28 15.24
CA MET A 174 -3.87 -4.31 14.24
C MET A 174 -2.38 -4.42 13.98
N CYS A 175 -1.89 -5.65 13.91
CA CYS A 175 -0.57 -6.00 13.41
C CYS A 175 -0.74 -6.58 12.00
N THR A 176 0.03 -6.07 11.02
CA THR A 176 0.00 -6.51 9.62
C THR A 176 1.36 -6.95 9.17
#